data_ba4a609c174df9de5d9f1af895eba8b8
#
_entry.id   ba4a609c174df9de5d9f1af895eba8b8
#
_cell.length_a   1.000
_cell.length_b   1.000
_cell.length_c   1.000
_cell.angle_alpha   90.00
_cell.angle_beta   90.00
_cell.angle_gamma   90.00
#
_symmetry.space_group_name_H-M   'P 1'
#
loop_
_entity.id
_entity.type
_entity.pdbx_description
1 polymer ?
#
loop_
_entity_poly.entity_id
_entity_poly.type
_entity_poly.pdbx_seq_one_letter_code
_entity_poly.pdbx_strand_id
1 'polypeptide(L)'
;MNGPARLGGPLAVTCVTLGLIAWPLAFNLGAYGQVFYDDVFRVVVASSILCVIATVTQPYPSPWIWLVRLALASPIAWMITAGFVVGSTSEALERPAFLIWLVLILLVSVPISLRLLLDLFTPEVSQMTDRRLGAGVVVLIIVVAAVGFASGRHNDRFMTCSDFSIAGSSEPANCSPDN
;
A
#
# COMPACT_ATOMS: atom_id res chain seq x y z
N MET A 1 1.77 -21.22 30.77
CA MET A 1 1.64 -19.78 31.00
C MET A 1 2.46 -19.06 29.94
N ASN A 2 1.91 -18.81 28.78
CA ASN A 2 2.58 -18.11 27.67
C ASN A 2 2.13 -16.64 27.74
N GLY A 3 3.01 -15.79 28.30
CA GLY A 3 2.71 -14.40 28.59
C GLY A 3 2.53 -13.53 27.33
N PRO A 4 1.91 -12.35 27.48
CA PRO A 4 1.58 -11.41 26.40
C PRO A 4 2.80 -10.84 25.63
N ALA A 5 4.02 -11.13 26.10
CA ALA A 5 5.25 -10.58 25.52
C ALA A 5 5.63 -11.16 24.14
N ARG A 6 5.11 -12.29 23.72
CA ARG A 6 5.46 -12.90 22.43
C ARG A 6 4.72 -12.35 21.21
N LEU A 7 3.60 -11.69 21.43
CA LEU A 7 2.75 -11.14 20.35
C LEU A 7 3.19 -9.74 19.89
N GLY A 8 3.91 -9.00 20.71
CA GLY A 8 4.32 -7.63 20.40
C GLY A 8 5.30 -7.54 19.21
N GLY A 9 6.20 -8.51 19.07
CA GLY A 9 7.22 -8.51 18.01
C GLY A 9 6.62 -8.60 16.59
N PRO A 10 5.87 -9.66 16.25
CA PRO A 10 5.28 -9.82 14.91
C PRO A 10 4.31 -8.69 14.54
N LEU A 11 3.51 -8.22 15.51
CA LEU A 11 2.59 -7.11 15.29
C LEU A 11 3.36 -5.81 15.01
N ALA A 12 4.41 -5.53 15.78
CA ALA A 12 5.25 -4.36 15.56
C ALA A 12 5.92 -4.38 14.18
N VAL A 13 6.49 -5.52 13.77
CA VAL A 13 7.07 -5.69 12.44
C VAL A 13 6.03 -5.40 11.36
N THR A 14 4.83 -5.95 11.49
CA THR A 14 3.73 -5.70 10.54
C THR A 14 3.37 -4.22 10.47
N CYS A 15 3.17 -3.56 11.61
CA CYS A 15 2.84 -2.13 11.67
C CYS A 15 3.94 -1.26 11.06
N VAL A 16 5.21 -1.55 11.35
CA VAL A 16 6.35 -0.83 10.78
C VAL A 16 6.43 -1.02 9.27
N THR A 17 6.31 -2.25 8.78
CA THR A 17 6.35 -2.54 7.34
C THR A 17 5.23 -1.82 6.59
N LEU A 18 4.01 -1.85 7.12
CA LEU A 18 2.88 -1.14 6.52
C LEU A 18 3.05 0.38 6.56
N GLY A 19 3.59 0.91 7.66
CA GLY A 19 3.91 2.32 7.78
C GLY A 19 4.95 2.76 6.74
N LEU A 20 5.99 1.96 6.55
CA LEU A 20 7.04 2.22 5.55
C LEU A 20 6.53 2.17 4.10
N ILE A 21 5.45 1.43 3.83
CA ILE A 21 4.80 1.41 2.51
C ILE A 21 3.82 2.57 2.37
N ALA A 22 3.02 2.84 3.40
CA ALA A 22 1.96 3.85 3.36
C ALA A 22 2.52 5.29 3.33
N TRP A 23 3.66 5.53 4.02
CA TRP A 23 4.27 6.85 4.12
C TRP A 23 4.69 7.42 2.76
N PRO A 24 5.54 6.75 1.93
CA PRO A 24 5.97 7.30 0.64
C PRO A 24 4.79 7.55 -0.30
N LEU A 25 3.82 6.62 -0.37
CA LEU A 25 2.61 6.77 -1.17
C LEU A 25 1.84 8.04 -0.81
N ALA A 26 1.60 8.23 0.49
CA ALA A 26 0.83 9.37 0.98
C ALA A 26 1.62 10.68 0.85
N PHE A 27 2.93 10.66 1.12
CA PHE A 27 3.82 11.81 0.95
C PHE A 27 3.87 12.26 -0.51
N ASN A 28 4.07 11.33 -1.45
CA ASN A 28 4.11 11.63 -2.87
C ASN A 28 2.79 12.21 -3.37
N LEU A 29 1.67 11.65 -2.93
CA LEU A 29 0.35 12.21 -3.24
C LEU A 29 0.18 13.63 -2.68
N GLY A 30 0.71 13.91 -1.50
CA GLY A 30 0.69 15.25 -0.88
C GLY A 30 1.57 16.26 -1.61
N ALA A 31 2.82 15.86 -1.94
CA ALA A 31 3.84 16.74 -2.53
C ALA A 31 3.58 17.02 -4.01
N TYR A 32 3.20 16.00 -4.77
CA TYR A 32 3.07 16.08 -6.23
C TYR A 32 1.63 16.06 -6.73
N GLY A 33 0.65 15.77 -5.87
CA GLY A 33 -0.75 15.63 -6.25
C GLY A 33 -1.06 14.41 -7.12
N GLN A 34 -0.09 13.51 -7.27
CA GLN A 34 -0.21 12.31 -8.12
C GLN A 34 0.45 11.10 -7.48
N VAL A 35 0.03 9.92 -7.91
CA VAL A 35 0.63 8.64 -7.53
C VAL A 35 1.64 8.26 -8.60
N PHE A 36 2.89 7.99 -8.22
CA PHE A 36 3.91 7.57 -9.17
C PHE A 36 3.68 6.10 -9.60
N TYR A 37 4.04 5.81 -10.85
CA TYR A 37 3.88 4.46 -11.40
C TYR A 37 4.70 3.42 -10.63
N ASP A 38 5.85 3.82 -10.06
CA ASP A 38 6.68 2.95 -9.22
C ASP A 38 5.95 2.42 -8.00
N ASP A 39 5.10 3.25 -7.39
CA ASP A 39 4.29 2.86 -6.24
C ASP A 39 3.22 1.84 -6.66
N VAL A 40 2.59 2.06 -7.83
CA VAL A 40 1.63 1.11 -8.40
C VAL A 40 2.32 -0.21 -8.75
N PHE A 41 3.52 -0.14 -9.34
CA PHE A 41 4.30 -1.32 -9.71
C PHE A 41 4.69 -2.16 -8.50
N ARG A 42 5.09 -1.54 -7.38
CA ARG A 42 5.36 -2.24 -6.11
C ARG A 42 4.15 -3.04 -5.61
N VAL A 43 2.95 -2.44 -5.68
CA VAL A 43 1.70 -3.13 -5.31
C VAL A 43 1.41 -4.30 -6.25
N VAL A 44 1.60 -4.12 -7.56
CA VAL A 44 1.42 -5.18 -8.55
C VAL A 44 2.35 -6.35 -8.29
N VAL A 45 3.65 -6.11 -8.06
CA VAL A 45 4.63 -7.15 -7.75
C VAL A 45 4.28 -7.89 -6.46
N ALA A 46 3.98 -7.16 -5.39
CA ALA A 46 3.61 -7.78 -4.12
C ALA A 46 2.34 -8.62 -4.24
N SER A 47 1.30 -8.11 -4.91
CA SER A 47 0.05 -8.83 -5.14
C SER A 47 0.25 -10.08 -6.02
N SER A 48 1.15 -10.00 -7.01
CA SER A 48 1.49 -11.14 -7.89
C SER A 48 2.12 -12.28 -7.08
N ILE A 49 3.09 -11.96 -6.24
CA ILE A 49 3.75 -12.95 -5.37
C ILE A 49 2.74 -13.60 -4.43
N LEU A 50 1.89 -12.78 -3.79
CA LEU A 50 0.85 -13.28 -2.88
C LEU A 50 -0.21 -14.12 -3.61
N CYS A 51 -0.54 -13.78 -4.85
CA CYS A 51 -1.45 -14.56 -5.68
C CYS A 51 -0.89 -15.96 -5.97
N VAL A 52 0.41 -16.06 -6.29
CA VAL A 52 1.10 -17.34 -6.47
C VAL A 52 1.10 -18.14 -5.17
N ILE A 53 1.45 -17.52 -4.05
CA ILE A 53 1.43 -18.15 -2.73
C ILE A 53 0.03 -18.66 -2.39
N ALA A 54 -1.01 -17.83 -2.52
CA ALA A 54 -2.40 -18.21 -2.27
C ALA A 54 -2.89 -19.33 -3.20
N THR A 55 -2.31 -19.46 -4.39
CA THR A 55 -2.63 -20.53 -5.32
C THR A 55 -2.02 -21.85 -4.89
N VAL A 56 -0.78 -21.82 -4.39
CA VAL A 56 -0.05 -23.01 -3.94
C VAL A 56 -0.52 -23.50 -2.58
N THR A 57 -0.68 -22.58 -1.62
CA THR A 57 -0.97 -22.92 -0.21
C THR A 57 -2.44 -23.16 0.08
N GLN A 58 -3.34 -22.63 -0.77
CA GLN A 58 -4.80 -22.71 -0.60
C GLN A 58 -5.26 -22.41 0.85
N PRO A 59 -4.91 -21.24 1.41
CA PRO A 59 -5.11 -20.93 2.83
C PRO A 59 -6.59 -20.80 3.25
N TYR A 60 -7.50 -20.72 2.28
CA TYR A 60 -8.94 -20.54 2.54
C TYR A 60 -9.77 -21.63 1.88
N PRO A 61 -10.90 -22.04 2.48
CA PRO A 61 -11.81 -22.99 1.86
C PRO A 61 -12.44 -22.41 0.58
N SER A 62 -12.71 -23.28 -0.41
CA SER A 62 -13.54 -22.92 -1.57
C SER A 62 -14.95 -22.50 -1.08
N PRO A 63 -15.59 -21.45 -1.60
CA PRO A 63 -15.25 -20.63 -2.77
C PRO A 63 -14.39 -19.38 -2.47
N TRP A 64 -14.08 -19.10 -1.20
CA TRP A 64 -13.39 -17.88 -0.77
C TRP A 64 -12.01 -17.72 -1.41
N ILE A 65 -11.33 -18.83 -1.69
CA ILE A 65 -10.02 -18.80 -2.34
C ILE A 65 -10.06 -18.12 -3.72
N TRP A 66 -11.14 -18.28 -4.47
CA TRP A 66 -11.31 -17.62 -5.76
C TRP A 66 -11.45 -16.11 -5.64
N LEU A 67 -12.17 -15.62 -4.63
CA LEU A 67 -12.30 -14.20 -4.36
C LEU A 67 -10.96 -13.59 -3.97
N VAL A 68 -10.18 -14.29 -3.14
CA VAL A 68 -8.82 -13.86 -2.77
C VAL A 68 -7.92 -13.79 -4.00
N ARG A 69 -7.94 -14.81 -4.86
CA ARG A 69 -7.14 -14.83 -6.10
C ARG A 69 -7.54 -13.71 -7.04
N LEU A 70 -8.83 -13.47 -7.23
CA LEU A 70 -9.33 -12.37 -8.06
C LEU A 70 -8.91 -11.00 -7.50
N ALA A 71 -9.02 -10.81 -6.19
CA ALA A 71 -8.58 -9.58 -5.55
C ALA A 71 -7.07 -9.34 -5.70
N LEU A 72 -6.25 -10.39 -5.54
CA LEU A 72 -4.79 -10.31 -5.71
C LEU A 72 -4.37 -10.19 -7.18
N ALA A 73 -5.14 -10.71 -8.12
CA ALA A 73 -4.89 -10.58 -9.56
C ALA A 73 -5.36 -9.24 -10.13
N SER A 74 -6.24 -8.52 -9.42
CA SER A 74 -6.84 -7.28 -9.94
C SER A 74 -5.85 -6.14 -10.19
N PRO A 75 -4.75 -5.92 -9.41
CA PRO A 75 -3.72 -4.94 -9.74
C PRO A 75 -2.98 -5.26 -11.05
N ILE A 76 -2.74 -6.55 -11.30
CA ILE A 76 -2.10 -7.02 -12.54
C ILE A 76 -3.03 -6.73 -13.72
N ALA A 77 -4.31 -7.08 -13.60
CA ALA A 77 -5.32 -6.82 -14.62
C ALA A 77 -5.45 -5.33 -14.94
N TRP A 78 -5.41 -4.47 -13.91
CA TRP A 78 -5.42 -3.02 -14.07
C TRP A 78 -4.19 -2.56 -14.86
N MET A 79 -2.99 -3.00 -14.51
CA MET A 79 -1.75 -2.60 -15.16
C MET A 79 -1.71 -3.05 -16.63
N ILE A 80 -2.13 -4.29 -16.91
CA ILE A 80 -2.23 -4.81 -18.29
C ILE A 80 -3.23 -3.97 -19.09
N THR A 81 -4.41 -3.69 -18.54
CA THR A 81 -5.43 -2.89 -19.22
C THR A 81 -4.95 -1.46 -19.46
N ALA A 82 -4.29 -0.84 -18.48
CA ALA A 82 -3.70 0.48 -18.63
C ALA A 82 -2.67 0.52 -19.78
N GLY A 83 -1.77 -0.46 -19.84
CA GLY A 83 -0.76 -0.54 -20.90
C GLY A 83 -1.35 -0.80 -22.30
N PHE A 84 -2.30 -1.72 -22.43
CA PHE A 84 -2.86 -2.11 -23.74
C PHE A 84 -3.98 -1.20 -24.25
N VAL A 85 -4.80 -0.62 -23.36
CA VAL A 85 -5.98 0.17 -23.75
C VAL A 85 -5.66 1.67 -23.79
N VAL A 86 -4.80 2.13 -22.89
CA VAL A 86 -4.46 3.56 -22.75
C VAL A 86 -3.12 3.87 -23.40
N GLY A 87 -2.22 2.89 -23.50
CA GLY A 87 -0.87 3.04 -24.06
C GLY A 87 0.19 3.35 -23.01
N SER A 88 -0.17 3.92 -21.85
CA SER A 88 0.75 4.16 -20.75
C SER A 88 0.04 4.16 -19.40
N THR A 89 0.79 3.82 -18.33
CA THR A 89 0.28 3.83 -16.96
C THR A 89 0.06 5.26 -16.46
N SER A 90 0.88 6.21 -16.90
CA SER A 90 0.74 7.63 -16.55
C SER A 90 -0.55 8.23 -17.10
N GLU A 91 -0.86 8.00 -18.38
CA GLU A 91 -2.10 8.46 -18.98
C GLU A 91 -3.35 7.79 -18.37
N ALA A 92 -3.21 6.51 -17.94
CA ALA A 92 -4.29 5.81 -17.25
C ALA A 92 -4.60 6.46 -15.90
N LEU A 93 -3.59 6.92 -15.17
CA LEU A 93 -3.78 7.60 -13.88
C LEU A 93 -4.47 8.98 -14.02
N GLU A 94 -4.34 9.64 -15.17
CA GLU A 94 -5.03 10.90 -15.46
C GLU A 94 -6.53 10.68 -15.77
N ARG A 95 -6.92 9.46 -16.15
CA ARG A 95 -8.34 9.14 -16.45
C ARG A 95 -9.10 8.80 -15.18
N PRO A 96 -10.17 9.53 -14.82
CA PRO A 96 -10.87 9.33 -13.57
C PRO A 96 -11.43 7.91 -13.40
N ALA A 97 -11.86 7.26 -14.47
CA ALA A 97 -12.36 5.89 -14.42
C ALA A 97 -11.27 4.90 -14.01
N PHE A 98 -10.05 5.02 -14.55
CA PHE A 98 -8.91 4.18 -14.19
C PHE A 98 -8.40 4.48 -12.77
N LEU A 99 -8.44 5.75 -12.34
CA LEU A 99 -8.08 6.14 -10.99
C LEU A 99 -9.07 5.56 -9.97
N ILE A 100 -10.38 5.68 -10.22
CA ILE A 100 -11.41 5.08 -9.36
C ILE A 100 -11.22 3.57 -9.28
N TRP A 101 -10.97 2.91 -10.40
CA TRP A 101 -10.71 1.47 -10.45
C TRP A 101 -9.47 1.11 -9.63
N LEU A 102 -8.37 1.85 -9.76
CA LEU A 102 -7.17 1.65 -8.95
C LEU A 102 -7.45 1.80 -7.45
N VAL A 103 -8.18 2.84 -7.04
CA VAL A 103 -8.56 3.05 -5.63
C VAL A 103 -9.38 1.87 -5.10
N LEU A 104 -10.36 1.39 -5.86
CA LEU A 104 -11.17 0.23 -5.46
C LEU A 104 -10.31 -1.03 -5.33
N ILE A 105 -9.37 -1.26 -6.27
CA ILE A 105 -8.41 -2.37 -6.19
C ILE A 105 -7.59 -2.27 -4.92
N LEU A 106 -7.01 -1.11 -4.62
CA LEU A 106 -6.20 -0.91 -3.43
C LEU A 106 -6.99 -1.14 -2.15
N LEU A 107 -8.22 -0.65 -2.07
CA LEU A 107 -9.12 -0.85 -0.93
C LEU A 107 -9.45 -2.33 -0.67
N VAL A 108 -9.45 -3.17 -1.69
CA VAL A 108 -9.76 -4.60 -1.56
C VAL A 108 -8.48 -5.44 -1.47
N SER A 109 -7.54 -5.21 -2.39
CA SER A 109 -6.32 -6.03 -2.50
C SER A 109 -5.37 -5.83 -1.32
N VAL A 110 -5.21 -4.60 -0.81
CA VAL A 110 -4.29 -4.33 0.31
C VAL A 110 -4.73 -5.02 1.61
N PRO A 111 -5.99 -4.92 2.07
CA PRO A 111 -6.44 -5.64 3.26
C PRO A 111 -6.34 -7.16 3.13
N ILE A 112 -6.65 -7.71 1.95
CA ILE A 112 -6.55 -9.15 1.68
C ILE A 112 -5.08 -9.58 1.71
N SER A 113 -4.19 -8.83 1.07
CA SER A 113 -2.74 -9.08 1.09
C SER A 113 -2.18 -9.07 2.51
N LEU A 114 -2.58 -8.07 3.29
CA LEU A 114 -2.21 -7.94 4.68
C LEU A 114 -2.67 -9.14 5.51
N ARG A 115 -3.94 -9.52 5.38
CA ARG A 115 -4.49 -10.67 6.09
C ARG A 115 -3.74 -11.95 5.73
N LEU A 116 -3.47 -12.16 4.43
CA LEU A 116 -2.73 -13.32 3.97
C LEU A 116 -1.30 -13.35 4.53
N LEU A 117 -0.62 -12.21 4.57
CA LEU A 117 0.71 -12.09 5.19
C LEU A 117 0.65 -12.41 6.68
N LEU A 118 -0.33 -11.89 7.41
CA LEU A 118 -0.52 -12.20 8.82
C LEU A 118 -0.78 -13.69 9.05
N ASP A 119 -1.62 -14.31 8.22
CA ASP A 119 -1.92 -15.75 8.30
C ASP A 119 -0.67 -16.61 8.04
N LEU A 120 0.21 -16.18 7.13
CA LEU A 120 1.43 -16.91 6.78
C LEU A 120 2.57 -16.72 7.78
N PHE A 121 2.81 -15.48 8.22
CA PHE A 121 3.96 -15.16 9.06
C PHE A 121 3.66 -15.17 10.55
N THR A 122 2.40 -14.98 10.93
CA THR A 122 1.98 -14.89 12.32
C THR A 122 0.63 -15.59 12.56
N PRO A 123 0.55 -16.91 12.36
CA PRO A 123 -0.71 -17.66 12.52
C PRO A 123 -1.30 -17.51 13.93
N GLU A 124 -0.46 -17.24 14.93
CA GLU A 124 -0.89 -16.99 16.30
C GLU A 124 -1.65 -15.66 16.43
N VAL A 125 -1.29 -14.63 15.64
CA VAL A 125 -1.97 -13.34 15.61
C VAL A 125 -3.27 -13.41 14.81
N SER A 126 -3.28 -14.17 13.73
CA SER A 126 -4.48 -14.33 12.88
C SER A 126 -5.62 -15.08 13.61
N GLN A 127 -5.27 -15.97 14.54
CA GLN A 127 -6.23 -16.69 15.37
C GLN A 127 -6.80 -15.84 16.52
N MET A 128 -6.15 -14.71 16.84
CA MET A 128 -6.70 -13.75 17.78
C MET A 128 -7.86 -12.99 17.12
N THR A 129 -9.07 -13.40 17.42
CA THR A 129 -10.32 -12.79 16.97
C THR A 129 -10.58 -11.41 17.61
N ASP A 130 -9.55 -10.73 18.10
CA ASP A 130 -9.73 -9.40 18.69
C ASP A 130 -9.85 -8.33 17.59
N ARG A 131 -11.10 -8.04 17.24
CA ARG A 131 -11.46 -6.96 16.29
C ARG A 131 -10.83 -5.62 16.66
N ARG A 132 -10.55 -5.39 17.95
CA ARG A 132 -9.94 -4.14 18.43
C ARG A 132 -8.50 -4.00 17.96
N LEU A 133 -7.74 -5.10 17.96
CA LEU A 133 -6.35 -5.11 17.49
C LEU A 133 -6.29 -4.82 15.97
N GLY A 134 -7.12 -5.49 15.18
CA GLY A 134 -7.23 -5.22 13.74
C GLY A 134 -7.64 -3.78 13.44
N ALA A 135 -8.64 -3.27 14.16
CA ALA A 135 -9.05 -1.87 14.04
C ALA A 135 -7.92 -0.90 14.42
N GLY A 136 -7.15 -1.20 15.46
CA GLY A 136 -5.98 -0.42 15.88
C GLY A 136 -4.91 -0.32 14.79
N VAL A 137 -4.60 -1.42 14.11
CA VAL A 137 -3.65 -1.44 12.98
C VAL A 137 -4.16 -0.58 11.83
N VAL A 138 -5.43 -0.70 11.46
CA VAL A 138 -6.03 0.11 10.39
C VAL A 138 -5.98 1.59 10.74
N VAL A 139 -6.35 1.97 11.97
CA VAL A 139 -6.28 3.36 12.43
C VAL A 139 -4.85 3.88 12.38
N LEU A 140 -3.87 3.08 12.83
CA LEU A 140 -2.46 3.46 12.77
C LEU A 140 -2.00 3.74 11.33
N ILE A 141 -2.36 2.89 10.37
CA ILE A 141 -2.02 3.07 8.95
C ILE A 141 -2.66 4.36 8.41
N ILE A 142 -3.93 4.60 8.74
CA ILE A 142 -4.63 5.82 8.32
C ILE A 142 -3.93 7.06 8.91
N VAL A 143 -3.53 7.02 10.17
CA VAL A 143 -2.79 8.13 10.81
C VAL A 143 -1.45 8.35 10.12
N VAL A 144 -0.67 7.30 9.88
CA VAL A 144 0.62 7.38 9.17
C VAL A 144 0.44 7.96 7.76
N ALA A 145 -0.57 7.50 7.02
CA ALA A 145 -0.88 8.03 5.70
C ALA A 145 -1.33 9.50 5.76
N ALA A 146 -2.17 9.87 6.72
CA ALA A 146 -2.63 11.26 6.88
C ALA A 146 -1.46 12.21 7.22
N VAL A 147 -0.55 11.78 8.11
CA VAL A 147 0.66 12.54 8.45
C VAL A 147 1.59 12.62 7.25
N GLY A 148 1.83 11.52 6.53
CA GLY A 148 2.62 11.51 5.29
C GLY A 148 2.06 12.46 4.25
N PHE A 149 0.76 12.42 4.01
CA PHE A 149 0.08 13.34 3.07
C PHE A 149 0.21 14.81 3.50
N ALA A 150 -0.04 15.10 4.78
CA ALA A 150 0.09 16.46 5.31
C ALA A 150 1.53 16.97 5.21
N SER A 151 2.51 16.11 5.49
CA SER A 151 3.94 16.42 5.34
C SER A 151 4.30 16.70 3.87
N GLY A 152 3.81 15.90 2.93
CA GLY A 152 4.02 16.14 1.51
C GLY A 152 3.36 17.44 1.03
N ARG A 153 2.15 17.76 1.50
CA ARG A 153 1.47 18.99 1.12
C ARG A 153 2.10 20.26 1.68
N HIS A 154 2.77 20.16 2.81
CA HIS A 154 3.43 21.27 3.51
C HIS A 154 4.96 21.09 3.55
N ASN A 155 5.53 20.49 2.50
CA ASN A 155 6.95 20.23 2.41
C ASN A 155 7.81 21.51 2.39
N ASP A 156 7.21 22.64 1.92
CA ASP A 156 7.79 23.99 1.93
C ASP A 156 8.29 24.47 3.30
N ARG A 157 7.80 23.84 4.39
CA ARG A 157 8.17 24.24 5.77
C ARG A 157 9.46 23.59 6.27
N PHE A 158 9.91 22.51 5.65
CA PHE A 158 11.04 21.71 6.15
C PHE A 158 11.92 21.07 5.08
N MET A 159 11.57 21.25 3.79
CA MET A 159 12.35 20.77 2.66
C MET A 159 12.54 21.87 1.63
N THR A 160 13.75 21.98 1.10
CA THR A 160 14.07 22.86 -0.03
C THR A 160 13.95 22.12 -1.36
N CYS A 161 13.91 22.85 -2.48
CA CYS A 161 13.84 22.22 -3.80
C CYS A 161 15.10 21.38 -4.08
N SER A 162 16.26 21.80 -3.59
CA SER A 162 17.50 21.02 -3.72
C SER A 162 17.47 19.68 -2.98
N ASP A 163 16.74 19.57 -1.85
CA ASP A 163 16.62 18.29 -1.13
C ASP A 163 15.96 17.22 -2.00
N PHE A 164 14.97 17.60 -2.82
CA PHE A 164 14.32 16.68 -3.75
C PHE A 164 15.25 16.27 -4.90
N SER A 165 16.01 17.21 -5.45
CA SER A 165 16.96 16.92 -6.53
C SER A 165 18.11 16.04 -6.05
N ILE A 166 18.63 16.24 -4.83
CA ILE A 166 19.65 15.39 -4.18
C ILE A 166 19.10 13.97 -3.96
N ALA A 167 17.80 13.84 -3.59
CA ALA A 167 17.14 12.55 -3.45
C ALA A 167 16.85 11.86 -4.80
N GLY A 168 17.16 12.46 -5.93
CA GLY A 168 16.89 11.94 -7.26
C GLY A 168 15.43 12.04 -7.69
N SER A 169 14.65 12.88 -7.01
CA SER A 169 13.25 13.15 -7.31
C SER A 169 13.07 14.46 -8.07
N SER A 170 12.00 14.59 -8.84
CA SER A 170 11.63 15.88 -9.44
C SER A 170 11.20 16.85 -8.34
N GLU A 171 11.44 18.13 -8.54
CA GLU A 171 11.03 19.18 -7.60
C GLU A 171 9.52 19.36 -7.64
N PRO A 172 8.81 19.22 -6.50
CA PRO A 172 7.37 19.51 -6.45
C PRO A 172 7.11 21.02 -6.54
N ALA A 173 5.96 21.40 -7.06
CA ALA A 173 5.59 22.80 -7.27
C ALA A 173 5.52 23.63 -5.97
N ASN A 174 5.45 22.97 -4.82
CA ASN A 174 5.32 23.59 -3.50
C ASN A 174 6.57 23.44 -2.61
N CYS A 175 7.76 23.16 -3.18
CA CYS A 175 8.99 23.15 -2.41
C CYS A 175 9.47 24.58 -2.08
N SER A 176 10.23 24.74 -0.98
CA SER A 176 10.84 26.04 -0.65
C SER A 176 12.06 26.29 -1.54
N PRO A 177 12.22 27.50 -2.13
CA PRO A 177 13.42 27.85 -2.89
C PRO A 177 14.64 27.81 -1.98
N ASP A 178 15.79 27.45 -2.55
CA ASP A 178 17.07 27.46 -1.85
C ASP A 178 17.46 28.92 -1.51
N ASN A 179 17.85 29.17 -0.26
CA ASN A 179 18.37 30.45 0.18
C ASN A 179 19.85 30.59 -0.14
#